data_00936fcc6faf321dd4ac217860b6cc2d
#
_entry.id   00936fcc6faf321dd4ac217860b6cc2d
#
_cell.length_a   1.000
_cell.length_b   1.000
_cell.length_c   1.000
_cell.angle_alpha   90.00
_cell.angle_beta   90.00
_cell.angle_gamma   90.00
#
_symmetry.space_group_name_H-M   'P 1'
#
loop_
_entity.id
_entity.type
_entity.pdbx_description
1 polymer ?
#
loop_
_entity_poly.entity_id
_entity_poly.type
_entity_poly.pdbx_seq_one_letter_code
_entity_poly.pdbx_strand_id
1 'polypeptide(L)'
;MVRRQFIEYLTILGASSCIDFEYLASLKHKNYKIGACDWSLGQNSTLAAFDVAKSIGLDGIQVNLGTRQDGMHLRNKNTQIQFRVKAKETGIAISSMAIGELNNVPYKSDNQTDAWVFDAIDAAKFFNVEVVLLAFFSKNDLRNDAKGVDTVIQKLKQVMPYAEKNKITLGIESYLTAEEHLDIMDKVGSNNLKVYYDFRNAQDAGNDIYHEIKLLGNKNICELHLKENGAFLGKADIDWVKVSRALNDINFHPAKWMQIEGALPPKYDFIHGHQQNLTFLKSIFNA
;
A
#
# COMPACT_ATOMS: atom_id res chain seq x y z
N MET A 1 14.30 28.51 -9.29
CA MET A 1 12.86 28.70 -9.08
C MET A 1 12.28 27.77 -8.01
N VAL A 2 12.79 26.54 -7.87
CA VAL A 2 12.28 25.50 -6.93
C VAL A 2 12.47 25.85 -5.44
N ARG A 3 13.58 26.48 -5.06
CA ARG A 3 13.93 26.76 -3.65
C ARG A 3 13.01 27.80 -2.98
N ARG A 4 12.46 28.75 -3.73
CA ARG A 4 11.61 29.83 -3.20
C ARG A 4 10.16 29.37 -2.97
N GLN A 5 9.64 28.52 -3.81
CA GLN A 5 8.30 27.92 -3.65
C GLN A 5 8.24 26.95 -2.45
N PHE A 6 9.34 26.24 -2.19
CA PHE A 6 9.43 25.32 -1.05
C PHE A 6 9.36 26.05 0.30
N ILE A 7 10.00 27.21 0.42
CA ILE A 7 10.00 28.03 1.65
C ILE A 7 8.60 28.65 1.89
N GLU A 8 7.88 29.06 0.84
CA GLU A 8 6.52 29.60 0.98
C GLU A 8 5.51 28.55 1.44
N TYR A 9 5.66 27.28 1.05
CA TYR A 9 4.81 26.18 1.51
C TYR A 9 5.01 25.84 3.01
N LEU A 10 6.22 26.00 3.52
CA LEU A 10 6.53 25.72 4.94
C LEU A 10 5.98 26.77 5.90
N THR A 11 5.79 28.01 5.45
CA THR A 11 5.14 29.07 6.25
C THR A 11 3.63 28.86 6.40
N ILE A 12 2.99 28.10 5.51
CA ILE A 12 1.56 27.77 5.58
C ILE A 12 1.29 26.64 6.58
N LEU A 13 2.30 25.81 6.90
CA LEU A 13 2.17 24.62 7.74
C LEU A 13 2.21 24.89 9.26
N GLY A 14 2.38 26.13 9.73
CA GLY A 14 2.15 26.63 11.09
C GLY A 14 2.26 25.64 12.26
N ALA A 15 3.18 24.68 12.22
CA ALA A 15 3.43 23.72 13.27
C ALA A 15 4.91 23.76 13.64
N SER A 16 5.18 24.07 14.89
CA SER A 16 6.52 24.06 15.49
C SER A 16 7.04 22.63 15.67
N SER A 17 7.38 21.97 14.58
CA SER A 17 8.41 20.95 14.57
C SER A 17 9.57 21.56 13.79
N CYS A 18 10.73 21.67 14.40
CA CYS A 18 11.96 22.01 13.70
C CYS A 18 12.18 20.94 12.64
N ILE A 19 11.64 21.17 11.45
CA ILE A 19 11.98 20.34 10.30
C ILE A 19 13.46 20.54 10.08
N ASP A 20 14.21 19.45 10.15
CA ASP A 20 15.65 19.46 9.92
C ASP A 20 15.91 19.72 8.43
N PHE A 21 16.02 20.99 8.07
CA PHE A 21 16.24 21.45 6.70
C PHE A 21 17.55 20.95 6.10
N GLU A 22 18.58 20.73 6.92
CA GLU A 22 19.86 20.20 6.47
C GLU A 22 19.69 18.76 6.05
N TYR A 23 18.88 17.99 6.78
CA TYR A 23 18.57 16.62 6.42
C TYR A 23 17.78 16.54 5.09
N LEU A 24 16.70 17.31 4.97
CA LEU A 24 15.91 17.31 3.71
C LEU A 24 16.75 17.75 2.50
N ALA A 25 17.70 18.68 2.69
CA ALA A 25 18.62 19.10 1.65
C ALA A 25 19.69 18.04 1.30
N SER A 26 19.95 17.09 2.21
CA SER A 26 20.89 15.98 2.01
C SER A 26 20.29 14.76 1.33
N LEU A 27 18.94 14.67 1.25
CA LEU A 27 18.27 13.56 0.61
C LEU A 27 18.59 13.54 -0.89
N LYS A 28 19.14 12.43 -1.37
CA LYS A 28 19.21 12.18 -2.80
C LYS A 28 17.78 12.09 -3.34
N HIS A 29 17.46 12.85 -4.38
CA HIS A 29 16.16 12.76 -5.05
C HIS A 29 15.86 11.30 -5.44
N LYS A 30 14.97 10.68 -4.69
CA LYS A 30 14.45 9.35 -4.99
C LYS A 30 13.04 9.56 -5.54
N ASN A 31 12.87 9.59 -6.84
CA ASN A 31 11.54 9.76 -7.45
C ASN A 31 10.65 8.53 -7.18
N TYR A 32 10.08 8.47 -5.98
CA TYR A 32 9.09 7.44 -5.66
C TYR A 32 7.82 7.66 -6.46
N LYS A 33 7.22 6.57 -6.94
CA LYS A 33 5.90 6.59 -7.55
C LYS A 33 4.83 6.62 -6.46
N ILE A 34 3.93 7.58 -6.53
CA ILE A 34 2.86 7.75 -5.56
C ILE A 34 1.53 7.45 -6.23
N GLY A 35 0.88 6.41 -5.74
CA GLY A 35 -0.47 6.02 -6.13
C GLY A 35 -1.46 6.18 -4.98
N ALA A 36 -2.67 5.65 -5.19
CA ALA A 36 -3.67 5.49 -4.14
C ALA A 36 -4.47 4.20 -4.35
N CYS A 37 -5.07 3.71 -3.29
CA CYS A 37 -6.00 2.60 -3.35
C CYS A 37 -7.32 3.05 -3.99
N ASP A 38 -7.92 2.27 -4.88
CA ASP A 38 -9.18 2.62 -5.56
C ASP A 38 -10.33 2.84 -4.57
N TRP A 39 -10.35 2.09 -3.45
CA TRP A 39 -11.31 2.28 -2.37
C TRP A 39 -11.10 3.58 -1.60
N SER A 40 -9.88 4.07 -1.49
CA SER A 40 -9.57 5.37 -0.88
C SER A 40 -9.94 6.54 -1.78
N LEU A 41 -10.07 6.31 -3.08
CA LEU A 41 -10.57 7.28 -4.05
C LEU A 41 -12.10 7.31 -4.15
N GLY A 42 -12.82 6.59 -3.28
CA GLY A 42 -14.27 6.48 -3.32
C GLY A 42 -14.80 5.75 -4.55
N GLN A 43 -13.95 4.97 -5.23
CA GLN A 43 -14.21 4.34 -6.53
C GLN A 43 -13.86 2.85 -6.50
N ASN A 44 -14.09 2.20 -5.36
CA ASN A 44 -13.72 0.81 -5.14
C ASN A 44 -14.15 -0.08 -6.31
N SER A 45 -13.19 -0.76 -6.91
CA SER A 45 -13.38 -1.72 -7.99
C SER A 45 -14.07 -1.15 -9.24
N THR A 46 -13.90 0.13 -9.56
CA THR A 46 -14.50 0.75 -10.75
C THR A 46 -13.49 1.42 -11.69
N LEU A 47 -13.86 1.55 -12.96
CA LEU A 47 -13.04 2.27 -13.96
C LEU A 47 -12.92 3.76 -13.66
N ALA A 48 -13.86 4.35 -12.92
CA ALA A 48 -13.84 5.76 -12.54
C ALA A 48 -12.65 6.12 -11.64
N ALA A 49 -12.07 5.13 -10.93
CA ALA A 49 -10.87 5.34 -10.12
C ALA A 49 -9.70 5.96 -10.93
N PHE A 50 -9.56 5.58 -12.19
CA PHE A 50 -8.52 6.13 -13.06
C PHE A 50 -8.70 7.62 -13.37
N ASP A 51 -9.95 8.06 -13.61
CA ASP A 51 -10.24 9.47 -13.88
C ASP A 51 -10.03 10.32 -12.63
N VAL A 52 -10.43 9.81 -11.47
CA VAL A 52 -10.18 10.44 -10.17
C VAL A 52 -8.67 10.54 -9.90
N ALA A 53 -7.92 9.46 -10.07
CA ALA A 53 -6.46 9.45 -9.90
C ALA A 53 -5.77 10.47 -10.83
N LYS A 54 -6.21 10.55 -12.10
CA LYS A 54 -5.72 11.53 -13.07
C LYS A 54 -6.00 12.97 -12.62
N SER A 55 -7.20 13.23 -12.11
CA SER A 55 -7.59 14.57 -11.63
C SER A 55 -6.78 15.00 -10.40
N ILE A 56 -6.36 14.05 -9.56
CA ILE A 56 -5.48 14.29 -8.41
C ILE A 56 -4.03 14.52 -8.86
N GLY A 57 -3.60 13.87 -9.95
CA GLY A 57 -2.22 13.88 -10.45
C GLY A 57 -1.36 12.75 -9.89
N LEU A 58 -1.98 11.62 -9.54
CA LEU A 58 -1.30 10.40 -9.10
C LEU A 58 -0.57 9.70 -10.25
N ASP A 59 0.45 8.91 -9.92
CA ASP A 59 1.19 8.10 -10.90
C ASP A 59 0.46 6.78 -11.22
N GLY A 60 -0.35 6.28 -10.28
CA GLY A 60 -1.06 5.01 -10.44
C GLY A 60 -2.14 4.76 -9.41
N ILE A 61 -2.79 3.61 -9.51
CA ILE A 61 -3.77 3.11 -8.54
C ILE A 61 -3.49 1.65 -8.19
N GLN A 62 -3.69 1.30 -6.92
CA GLN A 62 -3.84 -0.07 -6.48
C GLN A 62 -5.30 -0.49 -6.71
N VAL A 63 -5.53 -1.56 -7.45
CA VAL A 63 -6.88 -2.03 -7.78
C VAL A 63 -7.30 -3.21 -6.90
N ASN A 64 -8.52 -3.17 -6.39
CA ASN A 64 -9.10 -4.29 -5.66
C ASN A 64 -9.57 -5.39 -6.63
N LEU A 65 -9.31 -6.66 -6.31
CA LEU A 65 -9.78 -7.83 -7.09
C LEU A 65 -11.31 -7.83 -7.25
N GLY A 66 -12.00 -7.18 -6.35
CA GLY A 66 -13.45 -7.06 -6.29
C GLY A 66 -13.99 -7.44 -4.92
N THR A 67 -15.31 -7.57 -4.85
CA THR A 67 -16.05 -7.95 -3.68
C THR A 67 -16.95 -9.15 -3.99
N ARG A 68 -17.49 -9.82 -2.98
CA ARG A 68 -18.50 -10.86 -3.20
C ARG A 68 -19.74 -10.34 -3.93
N GLN A 69 -20.09 -9.05 -3.70
CA GLN A 69 -21.27 -8.44 -4.33
C GLN A 69 -21.11 -8.28 -5.84
N ASP A 70 -19.89 -7.96 -6.31
CA ASP A 70 -19.57 -7.84 -7.73
C ASP A 70 -19.01 -9.14 -8.35
N GLY A 71 -19.02 -10.24 -7.58
CA GLY A 71 -18.53 -11.55 -8.02
C GLY A 71 -17.02 -11.61 -8.18
N MET A 72 -16.27 -10.77 -7.46
CA MET A 72 -14.80 -10.66 -7.60
C MET A 72 -14.45 -10.34 -9.06
N HIS A 73 -14.96 -9.22 -9.57
CA HIS A 73 -15.11 -8.90 -10.99
C HIS A 73 -13.79 -8.85 -11.78
N LEU A 74 -12.64 -8.52 -11.14
CA LEU A 74 -11.33 -8.56 -11.82
C LEU A 74 -10.80 -9.99 -12.08
N ARG A 75 -11.51 -11.03 -11.64
CA ARG A 75 -11.29 -12.40 -12.10
C ARG A 75 -11.73 -12.62 -13.55
N ASN A 76 -12.62 -11.74 -14.06
CA ASN A 76 -13.14 -11.81 -15.42
C ASN A 76 -12.20 -11.14 -16.42
N LYS A 77 -11.84 -11.87 -17.49
CA LYS A 77 -10.92 -11.39 -18.54
C LYS A 77 -11.42 -10.14 -19.26
N ASN A 78 -12.72 -10.02 -19.53
CA ASN A 78 -13.28 -8.83 -20.18
C ASN A 78 -13.14 -7.60 -19.28
N THR A 79 -13.38 -7.74 -17.98
CA THR A 79 -13.15 -6.67 -17.00
C THR A 79 -11.68 -6.28 -16.95
N GLN A 80 -10.77 -7.27 -16.92
CA GLN A 80 -9.33 -7.00 -16.97
C GLN A 80 -8.93 -6.20 -18.22
N ILE A 81 -9.48 -6.54 -19.39
CA ILE A 81 -9.24 -5.80 -20.64
C ILE A 81 -9.70 -4.35 -20.50
N GLN A 82 -10.91 -4.11 -19.96
CA GLN A 82 -11.45 -2.76 -19.75
C GLN A 82 -10.54 -1.92 -18.81
N PHE A 83 -10.07 -2.49 -17.71
CA PHE A 83 -9.13 -1.82 -16.79
C PHE A 83 -7.81 -1.46 -17.48
N ARG A 84 -7.24 -2.38 -18.27
CA ARG A 84 -6.01 -2.13 -19.02
C ARG A 84 -6.18 -1.06 -20.10
N VAL A 85 -7.31 -1.03 -20.79
CA VAL A 85 -7.64 0.01 -21.77
C VAL A 85 -7.74 1.36 -21.07
N LYS A 86 -8.49 1.42 -19.96
CA LYS A 86 -8.70 2.65 -19.19
C LYS A 86 -7.39 3.19 -18.61
N ALA A 87 -6.52 2.32 -18.09
CA ALA A 87 -5.18 2.70 -17.63
C ALA A 87 -4.38 3.38 -18.77
N LYS A 88 -4.41 2.80 -19.98
CA LYS A 88 -3.73 3.38 -21.15
C LYS A 88 -4.33 4.72 -21.57
N GLU A 89 -5.65 4.86 -21.59
CA GLU A 89 -6.36 6.09 -21.98
C GLU A 89 -6.08 7.25 -21.02
N THR A 90 -6.01 6.96 -19.72
CA THR A 90 -5.77 7.99 -18.69
C THR A 90 -4.30 8.29 -18.47
N GLY A 91 -3.41 7.35 -18.80
CA GLY A 91 -1.99 7.41 -18.47
C GLY A 91 -1.69 7.05 -17.01
N ILE A 92 -2.71 6.57 -16.25
CA ILE A 92 -2.56 6.15 -14.86
C ILE A 92 -2.18 4.65 -14.83
N ALA A 93 -1.07 4.33 -14.17
CA ALA A 93 -0.63 2.94 -14.04
C ALA A 93 -1.54 2.14 -13.09
N ILE A 94 -1.70 0.84 -13.35
CA ILE A 94 -2.10 -0.09 -12.28
C ILE A 94 -0.81 -0.41 -11.52
N SER A 95 -0.72 0.01 -10.25
CA SER A 95 0.49 -0.12 -9.44
C SER A 95 0.64 -1.51 -8.85
N SER A 96 -0.42 -2.01 -8.26
CA SER A 96 -0.53 -3.32 -7.63
C SER A 96 -1.99 -3.75 -7.54
N MET A 97 -2.22 -4.95 -7.00
CA MET A 97 -3.56 -5.46 -6.73
C MET A 97 -3.75 -5.73 -5.25
N ALA A 98 -5.01 -5.73 -4.80
CA ALA A 98 -5.38 -6.11 -3.45
C ALA A 98 -6.54 -7.11 -3.44
N ILE A 99 -6.60 -7.96 -2.43
CA ILE A 99 -7.75 -8.80 -2.13
C ILE A 99 -8.35 -8.31 -0.81
N GLY A 100 -9.00 -7.14 -0.84
CA GLY A 100 -9.61 -6.52 0.34
C GLY A 100 -10.76 -7.34 0.93
N GLU A 101 -11.43 -8.14 0.10
CA GLU A 101 -12.54 -9.00 0.54
C GLU A 101 -12.10 -10.09 1.53
N LEU A 102 -10.80 -10.37 1.67
CA LEU A 102 -10.28 -11.27 2.72
C LEU A 102 -10.61 -10.78 4.12
N ASN A 103 -10.86 -9.49 4.31
CA ASN A 103 -11.33 -8.94 5.59
C ASN A 103 -12.72 -9.43 6.00
N ASN A 104 -13.58 -9.77 5.02
CA ASN A 104 -14.95 -10.25 5.22
C ASN A 104 -15.04 -11.78 5.14
N VAL A 105 -14.24 -12.38 4.26
CA VAL A 105 -14.14 -13.82 4.02
C VAL A 105 -12.71 -14.24 4.34
N PRO A 106 -12.47 -14.77 5.56
CA PRO A 106 -11.11 -14.90 6.08
C PRO A 106 -10.27 -15.94 5.35
N TYR A 107 -9.09 -15.56 4.87
CA TYR A 107 -8.11 -16.50 4.27
C TYR A 107 -7.71 -17.59 5.24
N LYS A 108 -7.62 -17.26 6.55
CA LYS A 108 -7.29 -18.20 7.62
C LYS A 108 -8.30 -19.32 7.86
N SER A 109 -9.53 -19.25 7.31
CA SER A 109 -10.58 -20.23 7.65
C SER A 109 -11.54 -20.59 6.52
N ASP A 110 -11.55 -19.85 5.40
CA ASP A 110 -12.46 -20.11 4.30
C ASP A 110 -11.69 -20.57 3.05
N ASN A 111 -11.99 -21.78 2.55
CA ASN A 111 -11.26 -22.38 1.45
C ASN A 111 -11.59 -21.77 0.08
N GLN A 112 -12.71 -21.03 -0.07
CA GLN A 112 -13.01 -20.34 -1.32
C GLN A 112 -11.98 -19.27 -1.65
N THR A 113 -11.32 -18.72 -0.63
CA THR A 113 -10.30 -17.68 -0.77
C THR A 113 -9.03 -18.17 -1.43
N ASP A 114 -8.76 -19.48 -1.42
CA ASP A 114 -7.60 -20.05 -2.11
C ASP A 114 -7.67 -19.75 -3.60
N ALA A 115 -8.84 -19.98 -4.22
CA ALA A 115 -9.06 -19.65 -5.64
C ALA A 115 -8.88 -18.15 -5.91
N TRP A 116 -9.28 -17.27 -5.00
CA TRP A 116 -9.11 -15.83 -5.17
C TRP A 116 -7.65 -15.41 -5.23
N VAL A 117 -6.79 -16.06 -4.42
CA VAL A 117 -5.35 -15.75 -4.42
C VAL A 117 -4.70 -16.20 -5.74
N PHE A 118 -5.03 -17.41 -6.25
CA PHE A 118 -4.56 -17.85 -7.56
C PHE A 118 -5.03 -16.93 -8.69
N ASP A 119 -6.32 -16.57 -8.70
CA ASP A 119 -6.90 -15.69 -9.71
C ASP A 119 -6.31 -14.26 -9.64
N ALA A 120 -5.97 -13.77 -8.45
CA ALA A 120 -5.30 -12.48 -8.28
C ALA A 120 -3.87 -12.51 -8.86
N ILE A 121 -3.14 -13.62 -8.69
CA ILE A 121 -1.82 -13.81 -9.33
C ILE A 121 -1.95 -13.77 -10.84
N ASP A 122 -2.96 -14.44 -11.42
CA ASP A 122 -3.22 -14.42 -12.86
C ASP A 122 -3.61 -13.03 -13.37
N ALA A 123 -4.43 -12.30 -12.62
CA ALA A 123 -4.81 -10.94 -12.95
C ALA A 123 -3.62 -9.98 -12.83
N ALA A 124 -2.79 -10.10 -11.79
CA ALA A 124 -1.57 -9.31 -11.63
C ALA A 124 -0.60 -9.53 -12.81
N LYS A 125 -0.39 -10.78 -13.21
CA LYS A 125 0.38 -11.11 -14.40
C LYS A 125 -0.19 -10.48 -15.67
N PHE A 126 -1.53 -10.52 -15.85
CA PHE A 126 -2.20 -9.90 -16.99
C PHE A 126 -1.97 -8.39 -17.03
N PHE A 127 -2.00 -7.72 -15.88
CA PHE A 127 -1.74 -6.28 -15.77
C PHE A 127 -0.26 -5.91 -15.81
N ASN A 128 0.64 -6.90 -15.75
CA ASN A 128 2.09 -6.70 -15.61
C ASN A 128 2.44 -5.91 -14.34
N VAL A 129 1.78 -6.24 -13.23
CA VAL A 129 2.09 -5.73 -11.90
C VAL A 129 2.73 -6.84 -11.06
N GLU A 130 3.56 -6.47 -10.09
CA GLU A 130 4.42 -7.41 -9.38
C GLU A 130 3.90 -7.78 -7.99
N VAL A 131 2.93 -7.01 -7.45
CA VAL A 131 2.50 -7.14 -6.05
C VAL A 131 1.00 -7.40 -5.96
N VAL A 132 0.64 -8.38 -5.14
CA VAL A 132 -0.74 -8.65 -4.70
C VAL A 132 -0.78 -8.55 -3.18
N LEU A 133 -1.55 -7.60 -2.66
CA LEU A 133 -1.79 -7.43 -1.24
C LEU A 133 -2.84 -8.43 -0.74
N LEU A 134 -2.53 -9.13 0.33
CA LEU A 134 -3.44 -9.96 1.11
C LEU A 134 -3.79 -9.25 2.42
N ALA A 135 -5.06 -8.85 2.58
CA ALA A 135 -5.52 -8.09 3.74
C ALA A 135 -5.88 -9.02 4.92
N PHE A 136 -5.33 -8.73 6.10
CA PHE A 136 -5.55 -9.51 7.32
C PHE A 136 -6.10 -8.64 8.46
N PHE A 137 -7.31 -8.14 8.26
CA PHE A 137 -8.03 -7.31 9.23
C PHE A 137 -9.43 -7.88 9.52
N SER A 138 -10.15 -7.28 10.44
CA SER A 138 -11.53 -7.66 10.77
C SER A 138 -11.67 -9.15 11.09
N LYS A 139 -12.44 -9.91 10.32
CA LYS A 139 -12.60 -11.35 10.51
C LYS A 139 -11.32 -12.15 10.22
N ASN A 140 -10.42 -11.58 9.43
CA ASN A 140 -9.15 -12.18 9.03
C ASN A 140 -7.97 -11.76 9.93
N ASP A 141 -8.20 -10.97 10.99
CA ASP A 141 -7.15 -10.52 11.92
C ASP A 141 -6.42 -11.72 12.53
N LEU A 142 -5.10 -11.70 12.47
CA LEU A 142 -4.22 -12.79 12.91
C LEU A 142 -3.72 -12.62 14.36
N ARG A 143 -3.98 -11.48 15.00
CA ARG A 143 -3.54 -11.24 16.38
C ARG A 143 -4.21 -12.24 17.33
N ASN A 144 -3.42 -12.81 18.22
CA ASN A 144 -3.88 -13.80 19.21
C ASN A 144 -4.58 -15.03 18.61
N ASP A 145 -4.28 -15.38 17.35
CA ASP A 145 -4.88 -16.51 16.63
C ASP A 145 -3.79 -17.43 16.03
N ALA A 146 -3.07 -18.14 16.89
CA ALA A 146 -2.00 -19.05 16.48
C ALA A 146 -2.49 -20.10 15.46
N LYS A 147 -3.73 -20.62 15.62
CA LYS A 147 -4.30 -21.57 14.68
C LYS A 147 -4.57 -20.94 13.31
N GLY A 148 -5.05 -19.69 13.30
CA GLY A 148 -5.25 -18.93 12.06
C GLY A 148 -3.92 -18.66 11.35
N VAL A 149 -2.88 -18.26 12.08
CA VAL A 149 -1.52 -18.08 11.57
C VAL A 149 -0.99 -19.38 10.96
N ASP A 150 -1.11 -20.52 11.64
CA ASP A 150 -0.66 -21.82 11.11
C ASP A 150 -1.42 -22.18 9.83
N THR A 151 -2.73 -21.93 9.77
CA THR A 151 -3.53 -22.16 8.56
C THR A 151 -3.07 -21.29 7.41
N VAL A 152 -2.82 -20.02 7.65
CA VAL A 152 -2.31 -19.07 6.64
C VAL A 152 -0.94 -19.53 6.12
N ILE A 153 -0.03 -19.94 7.00
CA ILE A 153 1.28 -20.50 6.61
C ILE A 153 1.12 -21.70 5.68
N GLN A 154 0.22 -22.65 6.00
CA GLN A 154 0.00 -23.82 5.16
C GLN A 154 -0.57 -23.45 3.77
N LYS A 155 -1.54 -22.54 3.72
CA LYS A 155 -2.11 -22.05 2.46
C LYS A 155 -1.08 -21.28 1.63
N LEU A 156 -0.27 -20.42 2.26
CA LEU A 156 0.81 -19.73 1.58
C LEU A 156 1.85 -20.69 1.00
N LYS A 157 2.26 -21.74 1.75
CA LYS A 157 3.16 -22.77 1.20
C LYS A 157 2.61 -23.43 -0.08
N GLN A 158 1.30 -23.56 -0.21
CA GLN A 158 0.67 -24.15 -1.39
C GLN A 158 0.67 -23.20 -2.59
N VAL A 159 0.46 -21.89 -2.38
CA VAL A 159 0.32 -20.92 -3.45
C VAL A 159 1.64 -20.29 -3.87
N MET A 160 2.63 -20.19 -2.96
CA MET A 160 3.90 -19.51 -3.25
C MET A 160 4.66 -20.06 -4.47
N PRO A 161 4.74 -21.38 -4.73
CA PRO A 161 5.38 -21.87 -5.95
C PRO A 161 4.74 -21.33 -7.23
N TYR A 162 3.42 -21.08 -7.20
CA TYR A 162 2.72 -20.48 -8.34
C TYR A 162 3.02 -18.97 -8.46
N ALA A 163 3.06 -18.25 -7.35
CA ALA A 163 3.44 -16.84 -7.32
C ALA A 163 4.88 -16.64 -7.83
N GLU A 164 5.83 -17.45 -7.37
CA GLU A 164 7.23 -17.43 -7.81
C GLU A 164 7.38 -17.69 -9.31
N LYS A 165 6.72 -18.73 -9.84
CA LYS A 165 6.71 -19.05 -11.27
C LYS A 165 6.23 -17.87 -12.12
N ASN A 166 5.26 -17.11 -11.61
CA ASN A 166 4.69 -15.94 -12.29
C ASN A 166 5.41 -14.63 -11.95
N LYS A 167 6.44 -14.65 -11.09
CA LYS A 167 7.19 -13.49 -10.60
C LYS A 167 6.30 -12.47 -9.85
N ILE A 168 5.31 -12.98 -9.13
CA ILE A 168 4.40 -12.16 -8.31
C ILE A 168 4.82 -12.27 -6.84
N THR A 169 4.88 -11.14 -6.17
CA THR A 169 5.06 -11.01 -4.73
C THR A 169 3.71 -10.95 -4.05
N LEU A 170 3.49 -11.80 -3.04
CA LEU A 170 2.35 -11.68 -2.14
C LEU A 170 2.75 -10.83 -0.93
N GLY A 171 2.03 -9.75 -0.69
CA GLY A 171 2.27 -8.84 0.43
C GLY A 171 1.27 -9.06 1.54
N ILE A 172 1.73 -9.43 2.75
CA ILE A 172 0.88 -9.51 3.95
C ILE A 172 0.70 -8.10 4.50
N GLU A 173 -0.54 -7.64 4.64
CA GLU A 173 -0.88 -6.45 5.39
C GLU A 173 -1.72 -6.83 6.61
N SER A 174 -1.25 -6.50 7.82
CA SER A 174 -1.89 -6.89 9.07
C SER A 174 -1.51 -5.97 10.23
N TYR A 175 -2.07 -6.25 11.42
CA TYR A 175 -1.67 -5.61 12.69
C TYR A 175 -0.52 -6.34 13.40
N LEU A 176 0.05 -7.38 12.82
CA LEU A 176 1.16 -8.13 13.42
C LEU A 176 2.43 -7.27 13.50
N THR A 177 3.31 -7.60 14.45
CA THR A 177 4.63 -6.95 14.54
C THR A 177 5.55 -7.40 13.39
N ALA A 178 6.64 -6.65 13.20
CA ALA A 178 7.66 -7.02 12.22
C ALA A 178 8.25 -8.42 12.49
N GLU A 179 8.48 -8.77 13.76
CA GLU A 179 8.97 -10.08 14.17
C GLU A 179 7.99 -11.20 13.81
N GLU A 180 6.69 -10.99 14.07
CA GLU A 180 5.65 -11.96 13.72
C GLU A 180 5.54 -12.16 12.21
N HIS A 181 5.65 -11.08 11.43
CA HIS A 181 5.71 -11.16 9.96
C HIS A 181 6.93 -11.95 9.49
N LEU A 182 8.11 -11.67 10.05
CA LEU A 182 9.35 -12.39 9.71
C LEU A 182 9.25 -13.87 10.06
N ASP A 183 8.62 -14.24 11.18
CA ASP A 183 8.39 -15.63 11.55
C ASP A 183 7.48 -16.35 10.55
N ILE A 184 6.40 -15.70 10.11
CA ILE A 184 5.53 -16.25 9.04
C ILE A 184 6.31 -16.43 7.75
N MET A 185 7.08 -15.43 7.34
CA MET A 185 7.87 -15.47 6.09
C MET A 185 8.93 -16.58 6.13
N ASP A 186 9.62 -16.74 7.26
CA ASP A 186 10.61 -17.82 7.47
C ASP A 186 9.96 -19.20 7.40
N LYS A 187 8.84 -19.39 8.10
CA LYS A 187 8.09 -20.65 8.09
C LYS A 187 7.52 -20.99 6.71
N VAL A 188 7.13 -20.01 5.91
CA VAL A 188 6.68 -20.22 4.52
C VAL A 188 7.87 -20.52 3.60
N GLY A 189 8.99 -19.87 3.78
CA GLY A 189 10.24 -20.15 3.09
C GLY A 189 10.31 -19.61 1.64
N SER A 190 9.56 -18.56 1.31
CA SER A 190 9.53 -17.96 -0.04
C SER A 190 10.06 -16.53 -0.05
N ASN A 191 10.95 -16.21 -0.99
CA ASN A 191 11.42 -14.84 -1.20
C ASN A 191 10.37 -13.91 -1.83
N ASN A 192 9.28 -14.47 -2.36
CA ASN A 192 8.17 -13.72 -2.96
C ASN A 192 7.03 -13.46 -1.96
N LEU A 193 7.18 -13.88 -0.69
CA LEU A 193 6.32 -13.44 0.40
C LEU A 193 6.98 -12.28 1.12
N LYS A 194 6.28 -11.17 1.27
CA LYS A 194 6.78 -9.92 1.87
C LYS A 194 5.71 -9.24 2.71
N VAL A 195 6.10 -8.20 3.40
CA VAL A 195 5.20 -7.31 4.14
C VAL A 195 4.75 -6.18 3.21
N TYR A 196 3.45 -5.96 3.13
CA TYR A 196 2.86 -4.73 2.64
C TYR A 196 2.66 -3.83 3.86
N TYR A 197 3.51 -2.82 4.04
CA TYR A 197 3.62 -2.14 5.31
C TYR A 197 2.72 -0.89 5.36
N ASP A 198 1.81 -0.85 6.32
CA ASP A 198 0.97 0.31 6.61
C ASP A 198 1.38 0.95 7.93
N PHE A 199 1.86 2.18 7.87
CA PHE A 199 2.36 2.92 9.04
C PHE A 199 1.30 3.17 10.08
N ARG A 200 0.06 3.50 9.65
CA ARG A 200 -1.01 3.83 10.58
C ARG A 200 -1.54 2.57 11.27
N ASN A 201 -1.73 1.49 10.54
CA ASN A 201 -2.17 0.22 11.10
C ASN A 201 -1.16 -0.30 12.13
N ALA A 202 0.13 -0.23 11.84
CA ALA A 202 1.18 -0.66 12.75
C ALA A 202 1.21 0.23 14.01
N GLN A 203 1.13 1.55 13.86
CA GLN A 203 1.11 2.47 15.00
C GLN A 203 -0.15 2.29 15.85
N ASP A 204 -1.33 2.09 15.26
CA ASP A 204 -2.59 1.82 15.99
C ASP A 204 -2.55 0.47 16.73
N ALA A 205 -1.78 -0.50 16.23
CA ALA A 205 -1.50 -1.76 16.93
C ALA A 205 -0.53 -1.59 18.12
N GLY A 206 0.10 -0.41 18.28
CA GLY A 206 1.06 -0.12 19.34
C GLY A 206 2.52 -0.41 18.97
N ASN A 207 2.80 -0.67 17.68
CA ASN A 207 4.13 -1.00 17.21
C ASN A 207 5.00 0.26 17.04
N ASP A 208 6.32 0.14 17.26
CA ASP A 208 7.29 1.19 16.92
C ASP A 208 7.59 1.12 15.42
N ILE A 209 6.87 1.90 14.62
CA ILE A 209 6.98 1.92 13.16
C ILE A 209 8.41 2.22 12.66
N TYR A 210 9.19 2.99 13.40
CA TYR A 210 10.56 3.35 13.02
C TYR A 210 11.54 2.20 13.27
N HIS A 211 11.31 1.45 14.35
CA HIS A 211 12.05 0.23 14.64
C HIS A 211 11.70 -0.87 13.63
N GLU A 212 10.41 -1.07 13.38
CA GLU A 212 9.91 -2.12 12.47
C GLU A 212 10.43 -1.95 11.04
N ILE A 213 10.45 -0.71 10.50
CA ILE A 213 11.01 -0.44 9.16
C ILE A 213 12.48 -0.91 9.11
N LYS A 214 13.27 -0.62 10.15
CA LYS A 214 14.68 -1.03 10.20
C LYS A 214 14.83 -2.54 10.31
N LEU A 215 13.99 -3.18 11.10
CA LEU A 215 14.01 -4.63 11.29
C LEU A 215 13.62 -5.37 10.02
N LEU A 216 12.56 -4.96 9.35
CA LEU A 216 12.12 -5.53 8.07
C LEU A 216 13.15 -5.27 6.96
N GLY A 217 13.70 -4.07 6.92
CA GLY A 217 14.61 -3.65 5.86
C GLY A 217 13.98 -3.62 4.47
N ASN A 218 14.71 -3.11 3.49
CA ASN A 218 14.22 -3.01 2.11
C ASN A 218 13.82 -4.37 1.49
N LYS A 219 14.49 -5.45 1.91
CA LYS A 219 14.29 -6.78 1.32
C LYS A 219 12.89 -7.34 1.62
N ASN A 220 12.38 -7.10 2.83
CA ASN A 220 11.16 -7.74 3.31
C ASN A 220 9.89 -6.89 3.14
N ILE A 221 10.01 -5.61 2.73
CA ILE A 221 8.87 -4.74 2.42
C ILE A 221 8.66 -4.72 0.90
N CYS A 222 7.45 -5.03 0.42
CA CYS A 222 7.11 -4.93 -1.00
C CYS A 222 6.63 -3.53 -1.39
N GLU A 223 5.64 -2.98 -0.72
CA GLU A 223 5.06 -1.66 -0.93
C GLU A 223 4.61 -1.05 0.39
N LEU A 224 4.17 0.20 0.36
CA LEU A 224 3.78 0.97 1.54
C LEU A 224 2.37 1.53 1.39
N HIS A 225 1.56 1.44 2.45
CA HIS A 225 0.37 2.26 2.65
C HIS A 225 0.67 3.45 3.54
N LEU A 226 0.21 4.63 3.12
CA LEU A 226 0.42 5.89 3.82
C LEU A 226 -0.95 6.49 4.12
N LYS A 227 -1.31 6.56 5.40
CA LYS A 227 -2.57 7.13 5.84
C LYS A 227 -2.48 7.77 7.22
N GLU A 228 -3.45 8.63 7.46
CA GLU A 228 -3.79 9.18 8.77
C GLU A 228 -5.30 9.00 8.97
N ASN A 229 -5.72 8.59 10.14
CA ASN A 229 -7.13 8.30 10.40
C ASN A 229 -7.97 9.59 10.48
N GLY A 230 -8.63 9.96 9.36
CA GLY A 230 -9.49 11.14 9.27
C GLY A 230 -8.76 12.48 9.31
N ALA A 231 -7.45 12.50 9.05
CA ALA A 231 -6.63 13.70 8.92
C ALA A 231 -5.87 13.71 7.60
N PHE A 232 -5.39 14.88 7.19
CA PHE A 232 -4.40 14.94 6.11
C PHE A 232 -3.07 14.36 6.55
N LEU A 233 -2.33 13.79 5.61
CA LEU A 233 -0.98 13.32 5.83
C LEU A 233 -0.11 14.43 6.41
N GLY A 234 0.61 14.14 7.50
CA GLY A 234 1.40 15.09 8.25
C GLY A 234 0.62 16.03 9.18
N LYS A 235 -0.67 15.77 9.42
CA LYS A 235 -1.52 16.56 10.32
C LYS A 235 -2.03 15.81 11.54
N ALA A 236 -1.66 14.53 11.69
CA ALA A 236 -1.88 13.75 12.90
C ALA A 236 -0.54 13.49 13.62
N ASP A 237 -0.33 12.28 14.11
CA ASP A 237 0.75 11.95 15.05
C ASP A 237 1.91 11.15 14.45
N ILE A 238 1.85 10.79 13.15
CA ILE A 238 2.99 10.16 12.48
C ILE A 238 4.01 11.22 12.08
N ASP A 239 5.25 11.06 12.57
CA ASP A 239 6.39 11.88 12.12
C ASP A 239 6.91 11.37 10.77
N TRP A 240 6.37 11.90 9.69
CA TRP A 240 6.72 11.51 8.32
C TRP A 240 8.16 11.85 7.92
N VAL A 241 8.78 12.84 8.58
CA VAL A 241 10.22 13.13 8.40
C VAL A 241 11.04 11.98 8.97
N LYS A 242 10.68 11.50 10.15
CA LYS A 242 11.34 10.34 10.77
C LYS A 242 11.09 9.06 9.99
N VAL A 243 9.88 8.87 9.40
CA VAL A 243 9.59 7.79 8.46
C VAL A 243 10.51 7.86 7.23
N SER A 244 10.64 9.03 6.62
CA SER A 244 11.55 9.23 5.47
C SER A 244 12.99 8.87 5.81
N ARG A 245 13.48 9.27 7.00
CA ARG A 245 14.81 8.89 7.49
C ARG A 245 14.96 7.37 7.60
N ALA A 246 14.00 6.71 8.25
CA ALA A 246 14.03 5.25 8.40
C ALA A 246 14.01 4.52 7.05
N LEU A 247 13.22 4.98 6.07
CA LEU A 247 13.21 4.43 4.71
C LEU A 247 14.53 4.67 3.96
N ASN A 248 15.18 5.81 4.18
CA ASN A 248 16.50 6.09 3.61
C ASN A 248 17.59 5.20 4.25
N ASP A 249 17.55 5.01 5.57
CA ASP A 249 18.49 4.15 6.31
C ASP A 249 18.51 2.71 5.75
N ILE A 250 17.34 2.18 5.37
CA ILE A 250 17.22 0.85 4.78
C ILE A 250 17.41 0.84 3.25
N ASN A 251 17.73 1.96 2.63
CA ASN A 251 17.79 2.12 1.18
C ASN A 251 16.52 1.63 0.48
N PHE A 252 15.35 2.02 0.98
CA PHE A 252 14.08 1.63 0.38
C PHE A 252 14.06 1.98 -1.12
N HIS A 253 13.70 1.00 -1.96
CA HIS A 253 13.93 1.10 -3.39
C HIS A 253 12.87 1.97 -4.08
N PRO A 254 13.25 2.97 -4.90
CA PRO A 254 12.31 3.92 -5.50
C PRO A 254 11.35 3.32 -6.56
N ALA A 255 11.61 2.12 -7.04
CA ALA A 255 10.67 1.42 -7.92
C ALA A 255 9.45 0.84 -7.20
N LYS A 256 9.51 0.74 -5.85
CA LYS A 256 8.39 0.29 -5.04
C LYS A 256 7.38 1.42 -4.88
N TRP A 257 6.11 1.08 -4.95
CA TRP A 257 5.04 2.04 -4.85
C TRP A 257 4.76 2.46 -3.41
N MET A 258 4.35 3.71 -3.28
CA MET A 258 3.74 4.29 -2.09
C MET A 258 2.29 4.60 -2.42
N GLN A 259 1.35 4.00 -1.68
CA GLN A 259 -0.08 4.17 -1.94
C GLN A 259 -0.72 5.00 -0.83
N ILE A 260 -1.41 6.06 -1.21
CA ILE A 260 -2.28 6.78 -0.28
C ILE A 260 -3.47 5.87 0.04
N GLU A 261 -3.63 5.55 1.33
CA GLU A 261 -4.79 4.85 1.83
C GLU A 261 -5.47 5.67 2.93
N GLY A 262 -6.80 5.59 3.00
CA GLY A 262 -7.57 6.20 4.07
C GLY A 262 -8.42 7.40 3.67
N ALA A 263 -9.20 7.84 4.63
CA ALA A 263 -10.17 8.90 4.47
C ALA A 263 -9.54 10.30 4.67
N LEU A 264 -10.13 11.27 4.01
CA LEU A 264 -9.86 12.69 4.23
C LEU A 264 -10.64 13.20 5.47
N PRO A 265 -10.24 14.35 6.03
CA PRO A 265 -11.05 15.02 7.04
C PRO A 265 -12.49 15.26 6.54
N PRO A 266 -13.50 15.20 7.44
CA PRO A 266 -14.89 15.46 7.05
C PRO A 266 -15.07 16.85 6.40
N LYS A 267 -15.99 16.94 5.44
CA LYS A 267 -16.38 18.18 4.75
C LYS A 267 -15.31 18.85 3.88
N TYR A 268 -14.29 18.11 3.49
CA TYR A 268 -13.28 18.61 2.57
C TYR A 268 -13.60 18.24 1.12
N ASP A 269 -13.19 19.10 0.15
CA ASP A 269 -13.25 18.74 -1.26
C ASP A 269 -12.33 17.56 -1.54
N PHE A 270 -12.89 16.52 -2.14
CA PHE A 270 -12.23 15.22 -2.27
C PHE A 270 -10.94 15.30 -3.12
N ILE A 271 -11.05 15.90 -4.30
CA ILE A 271 -9.90 16.01 -5.21
C ILE A 271 -8.83 16.90 -4.61
N HIS A 272 -9.22 18.07 -4.09
CA HIS A 272 -8.30 19.02 -3.46
C HIS A 272 -7.59 18.42 -2.25
N GLY A 273 -8.32 17.67 -1.42
CA GLY A 273 -7.74 17.01 -0.26
C GLY A 273 -6.67 15.98 -0.62
N HIS A 274 -6.94 15.14 -1.64
CA HIS A 274 -5.94 14.19 -2.12
C HIS A 274 -4.76 14.87 -2.84
N GLN A 275 -4.98 15.98 -3.54
CA GLN A 275 -3.89 16.80 -4.10
C GLN A 275 -2.99 17.39 -3.01
N GLN A 276 -3.58 17.79 -1.88
CA GLN A 276 -2.82 18.25 -0.71
C GLN A 276 -1.97 17.12 -0.12
N ASN A 277 -2.53 15.91 0.06
CA ASN A 277 -1.80 14.74 0.50
C ASN A 277 -0.64 14.40 -0.46
N LEU A 278 -0.90 14.39 -1.77
CA LEU A 278 0.11 14.12 -2.78
C LEU A 278 1.25 15.15 -2.74
N THR A 279 0.91 16.43 -2.60
CA THR A 279 1.89 17.53 -2.49
C THR A 279 2.76 17.34 -1.26
N PHE A 280 2.15 17.00 -0.12
CA PHE A 280 2.88 16.69 1.11
C PHE A 280 3.85 15.52 0.92
N LEU A 281 3.40 14.39 0.37
CA LEU A 281 4.25 13.23 0.15
C LEU A 281 5.42 13.54 -0.80
N LYS A 282 5.16 14.26 -1.88
CA LYS A 282 6.23 14.69 -2.79
C LYS A 282 7.26 15.58 -2.09
N SER A 283 6.84 16.43 -1.16
CA SER A 283 7.76 17.27 -0.38
C SER A 283 8.63 16.49 0.60
N ILE A 284 8.15 15.34 1.10
CA ILE A 284 8.87 14.51 2.07
C ILE A 284 9.75 13.45 1.39
N PHE A 285 9.27 12.84 0.31
CA PHE A 285 9.91 11.66 -0.28
C PHE A 285 10.59 11.92 -1.63
N ASN A 286 10.17 12.95 -2.38
CA ASN A 286 10.70 13.27 -3.71
C ASN A 286 11.42 14.64 -3.75
N ALA A 287 11.70 15.21 -2.58
CA ALA A 287 12.37 16.51 -2.46
C ALA A 287 13.87 16.45 -2.79
#